data_51f37e7102c4fb7489b96104d88adbf6
#
_entry.id   51f37e7102c4fb7489b96104d88adbf6
#
_cell.length_a   1.000
_cell.length_b   1.000
_cell.length_c   1.000
_cell.angle_alpha   90.00
_cell.angle_beta   90.00
_cell.angle_gamma   90.00
#
_symmetry.space_group_name_H-M   'P 1'
#
loop_
_entity.id
_entity.type
_entity.pdbx_description
1 polymer ?
#
loop_
_entity_poly.entity_id
_entity_poly.type
_entity_poly.pdbx_seq_one_letter_code
_entity_poly.pdbx_strand_id
1 'polypeptide(L)'
;IWAQFPEGIDPNEASVEIAVRPQVFYPDKTGINYITVRGFILENAATNWAPPSAEQPGLIGPRWAKGWVIENNVIRNSRCSGISLGRSTFGHAHHYQELPPRIYAEPGGGQTLQQLTDYFEKASWTKEEAGFHVIRNNEIYECGQAGIVGCSGGAFSLIEGNEIHDICQGETFEGDEMAGIKLHFANDAVLRNNHIYRTIRGLWLDWGSQGVQVTGNLFHENDVQEDIFVEVCHGPILIANNILLSRHSLNLSQGIACVHNLICGEVTGGKDRCAGGRLTFYYEPHGTVSVGKAPNLGGDLQWYNNLLAERASFDRWDECALPMKFEGNASADPASDLEVELIKKTDGWYLSMKAVGNWLQKEKRRLITTA
;
A
#
# COMPACT_ATOMS: atom_id res chain seq x y z
N ILE A 1 -23.49 -20.23 -17.51
CA ILE A 1 -22.98 -18.88 -17.24
C ILE A 1 -24.13 -17.92 -17.50
N TRP A 2 -24.40 -17.03 -16.59
CA TRP A 2 -25.35 -15.94 -16.75
C TRP A 2 -24.55 -14.65 -16.79
N ALA A 3 -24.83 -13.80 -17.75
CA ALA A 3 -24.18 -12.50 -17.88
C ALA A 3 -25.26 -11.44 -18.15
N GLN A 4 -25.08 -10.26 -17.54
CA GLN A 4 -25.88 -9.08 -17.84
C GLN A 4 -25.02 -8.13 -18.67
N PHE A 5 -25.54 -7.71 -19.78
CA PHE A 5 -24.88 -6.75 -20.66
C PHE A 5 -25.49 -5.35 -20.45
N PRO A 6 -24.73 -4.29 -20.71
CA PRO A 6 -25.28 -2.94 -20.71
C PRO A 6 -26.49 -2.81 -21.64
N GLU A 7 -27.41 -1.91 -21.30
CA GLU A 7 -28.59 -1.65 -22.10
C GLU A 7 -28.19 -1.28 -23.55
N GLY A 8 -28.85 -1.90 -24.54
CA GLY A 8 -28.59 -1.68 -25.94
C GLY A 8 -27.48 -2.55 -26.55
N ILE A 9 -26.82 -3.40 -25.80
CA ILE A 9 -25.84 -4.36 -26.32
C ILE A 9 -26.51 -5.70 -26.58
N ASP A 10 -26.50 -6.15 -27.85
CA ASP A 10 -26.85 -7.52 -28.20
C ASP A 10 -25.63 -8.44 -28.03
N PRO A 11 -25.64 -9.36 -27.04
CA PRO A 11 -24.51 -10.25 -26.80
C PRO A 11 -24.20 -11.20 -27.98
N ASN A 12 -25.16 -11.42 -28.91
CA ASN A 12 -24.93 -12.27 -30.05
C ASN A 12 -24.17 -11.55 -31.18
N GLU A 13 -24.16 -10.23 -31.15
CA GLU A 13 -23.44 -9.39 -32.13
C GLU A 13 -22.16 -8.78 -31.52
N ALA A 14 -22.00 -8.79 -30.19
CA ALA A 14 -20.87 -8.26 -29.52
C ALA A 14 -19.70 -9.25 -29.47
N SER A 15 -18.47 -8.73 -29.53
CA SER A 15 -17.29 -9.53 -29.19
C SER A 15 -17.24 -9.71 -27.65
N VAL A 16 -17.37 -10.94 -27.18
CA VAL A 16 -17.40 -11.28 -25.78
C VAL A 16 -16.17 -12.12 -25.43
N GLU A 17 -15.36 -11.62 -24.52
CA GLU A 17 -14.21 -12.35 -23.96
C GLU A 17 -14.47 -12.73 -22.50
N ILE A 18 -14.10 -13.93 -22.12
CA ILE A 18 -14.22 -14.43 -20.75
C ILE A 18 -12.84 -14.79 -20.22
N ALA A 19 -12.39 -14.15 -19.16
CA ALA A 19 -11.16 -14.49 -18.49
C ALA A 19 -11.31 -15.85 -17.80
N VAL A 20 -10.53 -16.83 -18.23
CA VAL A 20 -10.53 -18.20 -17.67
C VAL A 20 -9.17 -18.62 -17.11
N ARG A 21 -8.11 -17.88 -17.45
CA ARG A 21 -6.75 -18.15 -16.95
C ARG A 21 -6.52 -17.36 -15.67
N PRO A 22 -6.02 -18.00 -14.61
CA PRO A 22 -5.75 -17.30 -13.36
C PRO A 22 -4.58 -16.30 -13.45
N GLN A 23 -3.64 -16.53 -14.37
CA GLN A 23 -2.47 -15.66 -14.59
C GLN A 23 -2.15 -15.56 -16.08
N VAL A 24 -1.42 -14.50 -16.45
CA VAL A 24 -0.91 -14.29 -17.82
C VAL A 24 0.58 -14.60 -17.90
N PHE A 25 1.37 -14.08 -16.97
CA PHE A 25 2.81 -14.36 -16.91
C PHE A 25 3.25 -14.60 -15.46
N TYR A 26 3.25 -15.84 -15.04
CA TYR A 26 3.49 -16.23 -13.67
C TYR A 26 4.20 -17.59 -13.62
N PRO A 27 5.34 -17.74 -12.92
CA PRO A 27 6.07 -19.01 -12.91
C PRO A 27 5.31 -20.09 -12.16
N ASP A 28 5.41 -21.32 -12.63
CA ASP A 28 4.88 -22.50 -11.95
C ASP A 28 5.77 -22.95 -10.77
N LYS A 29 6.99 -22.42 -10.69
CA LYS A 29 7.99 -22.73 -9.65
C LYS A 29 8.52 -21.47 -9.01
N THR A 30 8.91 -21.58 -7.74
CA THR A 30 9.67 -20.55 -7.04
C THR A 30 11.14 -20.52 -7.51
N GLY A 31 11.85 -19.43 -7.24
CA GLY A 31 13.27 -19.31 -7.55
C GLY A 31 13.62 -19.07 -9.02
N ILE A 32 12.64 -18.71 -9.85
CA ILE A 32 12.90 -18.24 -11.24
C ILE A 32 13.31 -16.78 -11.17
N ASN A 33 14.59 -16.53 -11.00
CA ASN A 33 15.16 -15.21 -10.72
C ASN A 33 15.50 -14.42 -11.99
N TYR A 34 15.62 -13.10 -11.85
CA TYR A 34 16.20 -12.18 -12.83
C TYR A 34 15.49 -12.16 -14.18
N ILE A 35 14.17 -12.24 -14.18
CA ILE A 35 13.35 -12.11 -15.39
C ILE A 35 13.02 -10.64 -15.63
N THR A 36 13.11 -10.21 -16.87
CA THR A 36 12.63 -8.89 -17.32
C THR A 36 11.43 -9.05 -18.22
N VAL A 37 10.33 -8.35 -17.86
CA VAL A 37 9.10 -8.27 -18.65
C VAL A 37 8.86 -6.80 -18.98
N ARG A 38 8.87 -6.47 -20.28
CA ARG A 38 8.82 -5.08 -20.73
C ARG A 38 8.06 -4.89 -22.03
N GLY A 39 7.24 -3.83 -22.08
CA GLY A 39 6.59 -3.38 -23.30
C GLY A 39 5.38 -4.19 -23.74
N PHE A 40 4.73 -4.87 -22.82
CA PHE A 40 3.55 -5.69 -23.09
C PHE A 40 2.26 -5.01 -22.61
N ILE A 41 1.16 -5.38 -23.24
CA ILE A 41 -0.19 -5.26 -22.69
C ILE A 41 -0.53 -6.63 -22.12
N LEU A 42 -0.69 -6.70 -20.80
CA LEU A 42 -1.01 -7.91 -20.05
C LEU A 42 -2.40 -7.74 -19.44
N GLU A 43 -3.35 -8.56 -19.84
CA GLU A 43 -4.75 -8.34 -19.48
C GLU A 43 -5.57 -9.63 -19.35
N ASN A 44 -6.78 -9.50 -18.79
CA ASN A 44 -7.80 -10.53 -18.73
C ASN A 44 -7.41 -11.76 -17.93
N ALA A 45 -6.99 -11.58 -16.67
CA ALA A 45 -6.70 -12.68 -15.75
C ALA A 45 -7.83 -12.91 -14.75
N ALA A 46 -8.24 -14.17 -14.60
CA ALA A 46 -9.19 -14.61 -13.57
C ALA A 46 -8.48 -14.97 -12.25
N THR A 47 -7.64 -14.07 -11.74
CA THR A 47 -6.92 -14.25 -10.49
C THR A 47 -7.87 -14.49 -9.31
N ASN A 48 -7.46 -15.26 -8.32
CA ASN A 48 -8.24 -15.49 -7.11
C ASN A 48 -7.92 -14.45 -6.05
N TRP A 49 -8.95 -14.02 -5.32
CA TRP A 49 -8.74 -13.25 -4.10
C TRP A 49 -8.02 -14.12 -3.07
N ALA A 50 -7.03 -13.55 -2.42
CA ALA A 50 -6.32 -14.21 -1.34
C ALA A 50 -5.83 -13.22 -0.29
N PRO A 51 -5.86 -13.60 1.00
CA PRO A 51 -5.23 -12.86 2.08
C PRO A 51 -3.71 -13.09 2.09
N PRO A 52 -2.94 -12.31 2.88
CA PRO A 52 -1.49 -12.47 3.00
C PRO A 52 -1.06 -13.80 3.64
N SER A 53 -1.98 -14.47 4.31
CA SER A 53 -1.77 -15.83 4.85
C SER A 53 -1.82 -16.93 3.78
N ALA A 54 -2.24 -16.60 2.57
CA ALA A 54 -2.26 -17.49 1.42
C ALA A 54 -1.42 -16.89 0.27
N GLU A 55 -1.14 -17.67 -0.76
CA GLU A 55 -0.53 -17.17 -1.97
C GLU A 55 -1.50 -16.18 -2.64
N GLN A 56 -1.03 -14.95 -2.87
CA GLN A 56 -1.79 -13.90 -3.55
C GLN A 56 -1.31 -13.84 -5.01
N PRO A 57 -1.96 -14.58 -5.93
CA PRO A 57 -1.52 -14.58 -7.32
C PRO A 57 -1.83 -13.24 -7.98
N GLY A 58 -0.89 -12.74 -8.77
CA GLY A 58 -1.12 -11.62 -9.68
C GLY A 58 -1.39 -12.08 -11.11
N LEU A 59 -1.89 -11.20 -11.93
CA LEU A 59 -1.91 -11.37 -13.37
C LEU A 59 -0.49 -11.64 -13.89
N ILE A 60 0.48 -10.91 -13.33
CA ILE A 60 1.93 -11.12 -13.52
C ILE A 60 2.65 -11.09 -12.17
N GLY A 61 3.79 -11.75 -12.08
CA GLY A 61 4.70 -11.60 -10.94
C GLY A 61 5.69 -12.74 -10.77
N PRO A 62 6.67 -12.56 -9.89
CA PRO A 62 7.74 -13.53 -9.66
C PRO A 62 7.32 -14.78 -8.87
N ARG A 63 6.12 -14.80 -8.28
CA ARG A 63 5.65 -15.79 -7.32
C ARG A 63 6.46 -15.77 -6.02
N TRP A 64 7.66 -16.29 -6.04
CA TRP A 64 8.69 -16.20 -5.00
C TRP A 64 10.06 -16.33 -5.65
N ALA A 65 10.68 -15.21 -5.91
CA ALA A 65 11.95 -15.13 -6.64
C ALA A 65 12.65 -13.79 -6.37
N LYS A 66 13.81 -13.59 -6.96
CA LYS A 66 14.67 -12.43 -6.77
C LYS A 66 14.90 -11.66 -8.07
N GLY A 67 14.93 -10.34 -7.98
CA GLY A 67 15.49 -9.47 -9.01
C GLY A 67 14.71 -9.41 -10.32
N TRP A 68 13.40 -9.56 -10.30
CA TRP A 68 12.57 -9.32 -11.49
C TRP A 68 12.51 -7.85 -11.83
N VAL A 69 12.46 -7.55 -13.12
CA VAL A 69 12.21 -6.22 -13.67
C VAL A 69 10.88 -6.26 -14.45
N ILE A 70 9.88 -5.54 -13.98
CA ILE A 70 8.58 -5.39 -14.67
C ILE A 70 8.47 -3.92 -15.02
N GLU A 71 8.61 -3.57 -16.29
CA GLU A 71 8.72 -2.17 -16.69
C GLU A 71 8.03 -1.84 -18.02
N ASN A 72 7.48 -0.63 -18.11
CA ASN A 72 6.86 -0.10 -19.35
C ASN A 72 5.77 -1.04 -19.89
N ASN A 73 4.95 -1.64 -19.03
CA ASN A 73 3.84 -2.49 -19.42
C ASN A 73 2.51 -1.77 -19.11
N VAL A 74 1.46 -2.18 -19.81
CA VAL A 74 0.07 -1.94 -19.44
C VAL A 74 -0.47 -3.22 -18.81
N ILE A 75 -0.96 -3.14 -17.58
CA ILE A 75 -1.45 -4.29 -16.79
C ILE A 75 -2.86 -3.98 -16.33
N ARG A 76 -3.85 -4.73 -16.83
CA ARG A 76 -5.25 -4.40 -16.60
C ARG A 76 -6.20 -5.59 -16.61
N ASN A 77 -7.45 -5.34 -16.21
CA ASN A 77 -8.51 -6.35 -16.21
C ASN A 77 -8.11 -7.63 -15.45
N SER A 78 -7.51 -7.47 -14.28
CA SER A 78 -7.30 -8.60 -13.37
C SER A 78 -8.50 -8.72 -12.41
N ARG A 79 -9.05 -9.91 -12.28
CA ARG A 79 -10.14 -10.12 -11.33
C ARG A 79 -9.75 -9.73 -9.89
N CYS A 80 -8.50 -9.96 -9.51
CA CYS A 80 -7.95 -9.58 -8.21
C CYS A 80 -6.71 -8.71 -8.36
N SER A 81 -5.50 -9.25 -8.31
CA SER A 81 -4.29 -8.45 -8.28
C SER A 81 -3.62 -8.33 -9.66
N GLY A 82 -3.09 -7.16 -9.97
CA GLY A 82 -2.30 -6.92 -11.18
C GLY A 82 -0.92 -7.55 -11.07
N ILE A 83 -0.05 -7.01 -10.23
CA ILE A 83 1.30 -7.55 -9.98
C ILE A 83 1.35 -8.19 -8.60
N SER A 84 1.86 -9.42 -8.50
CA SER A 84 2.20 -10.03 -7.23
C SER A 84 3.71 -10.19 -7.10
N LEU A 85 4.30 -9.59 -6.05
CA LEU A 85 5.72 -9.72 -5.74
C LEU A 85 6.04 -10.98 -4.95
N GLY A 86 5.00 -11.75 -4.64
CA GLY A 86 5.13 -13.05 -4.00
C GLY A 86 5.08 -13.02 -2.49
N ARG A 87 5.00 -14.21 -1.97
CA ARG A 87 4.97 -14.52 -0.56
C ARG A 87 5.98 -15.59 -0.24
N SER A 88 6.62 -15.47 0.92
CA SER A 88 7.43 -16.54 1.46
C SER A 88 6.62 -17.83 1.58
N THR A 89 7.08 -18.86 0.88
CA THR A 89 6.52 -20.20 0.99
C THR A 89 7.31 -20.96 2.05
N PHE A 90 7.01 -20.68 3.32
CA PHE A 90 7.73 -21.34 4.40
C PHE A 90 7.66 -22.83 4.32
N GLY A 91 8.81 -23.41 4.24
CA GLY A 91 9.07 -24.78 4.58
C GLY A 91 8.14 -25.76 3.89
N HIS A 92 8.00 -25.64 2.56
CA HIS A 92 7.31 -26.61 1.71
C HIS A 92 5.77 -26.54 1.66
N ALA A 93 5.25 -26.91 0.52
CA ALA A 93 3.83 -27.03 0.18
C ALA A 93 2.97 -27.85 1.18
N HIS A 94 3.56 -28.42 2.20
CA HIS A 94 2.86 -29.23 3.20
C HIS A 94 2.20 -28.43 4.31
N HIS A 95 2.67 -27.22 4.64
CA HIS A 95 2.04 -26.39 5.68
C HIS A 95 0.78 -25.64 5.23
N TYR A 96 0.56 -25.49 3.94
CA TYR A 96 -0.70 -24.94 3.44
C TYR A 96 -1.92 -25.84 3.74
N GLN A 97 -1.70 -27.13 3.93
CA GLN A 97 -2.75 -28.08 4.28
C GLN A 97 -3.07 -28.12 5.78
N GLU A 98 -2.20 -27.57 6.63
CA GLU A 98 -2.36 -27.59 8.09
C GLU A 98 -2.99 -26.32 8.64
N LEU A 99 -3.01 -25.21 7.89
CA LEU A 99 -3.82 -24.05 8.24
C LEU A 99 -5.26 -24.35 7.82
N PRO A 100 -6.20 -24.41 8.76
CA PRO A 100 -7.58 -24.69 8.39
C PRO A 100 -8.07 -23.65 7.38
N PRO A 101 -8.82 -24.05 6.33
CA PRO A 101 -9.36 -23.16 5.30
C PRO A 101 -10.29 -22.06 5.85
N ARG A 102 -10.51 -22.02 7.15
CA ARG A 102 -11.50 -21.21 7.86
C ARG A 102 -10.93 -20.05 8.66
N ILE A 103 -9.67 -19.65 8.45
CA ILE A 103 -9.09 -18.53 9.23
C ILE A 103 -9.90 -17.23 9.09
N TYR A 104 -10.67 -17.08 8.03
CA TYR A 104 -11.49 -15.88 7.79
C TYR A 104 -13.01 -16.10 7.88
N ALA A 105 -13.47 -17.28 8.23
CA ALA A 105 -14.90 -17.63 8.14
C ALA A 105 -15.67 -17.65 9.47
N GLU A 106 -15.05 -17.36 10.60
CA GLU A 106 -15.73 -17.38 11.90
C GLU A 106 -15.97 -15.95 12.44
N PRO A 107 -17.19 -15.61 12.84
CA PRO A 107 -17.44 -14.37 13.56
C PRO A 107 -16.80 -14.46 14.96
N GLY A 108 -15.73 -13.70 15.16
CA GLY A 108 -15.00 -13.68 16.45
C GLY A 108 -13.48 -13.70 16.35
N GLY A 109 -12.94 -13.37 15.24
CA GLY A 109 -11.58 -13.27 14.71
C GLY A 109 -10.34 -13.06 15.59
N GLY A 110 -10.42 -13.10 16.91
CA GLY A 110 -9.27 -12.88 17.79
C GLY A 110 -8.18 -13.97 17.75
N GLN A 111 -8.51 -15.18 17.34
CA GLN A 111 -7.52 -16.26 17.21
C GLN A 111 -6.68 -16.15 15.95
N THR A 112 -7.21 -15.55 14.90
CA THR A 112 -6.60 -15.52 13.58
C THR A 112 -5.38 -14.61 13.48
N LEU A 113 -5.38 -13.45 14.15
CA LEU A 113 -4.22 -12.54 14.18
C LEU A 113 -3.04 -13.14 14.94
N GLN A 114 -3.29 -13.85 16.02
CA GLN A 114 -2.23 -14.54 16.75
C GLN A 114 -1.64 -15.70 15.93
N GLN A 115 -2.46 -16.46 15.26
CA GLN A 115 -2.00 -17.55 14.38
C GLN A 115 -1.18 -17.03 13.20
N LEU A 116 -1.58 -15.91 12.59
CA LEU A 116 -0.79 -15.22 11.58
C LEU A 116 0.55 -14.77 12.14
N THR A 117 0.55 -14.16 13.31
CA THR A 117 1.76 -13.71 13.99
C THR A 117 2.70 -14.89 14.28
N ASP A 118 2.18 -15.98 14.83
CA ASP A 118 2.95 -17.18 15.11
C ASP A 118 3.48 -17.86 13.84
N TYR A 119 2.72 -17.79 12.77
CA TYR A 119 3.15 -18.25 11.46
C TYR A 119 4.34 -17.45 10.94
N PHE A 120 4.24 -16.12 10.98
CA PHE A 120 5.33 -15.24 10.54
C PHE A 120 6.56 -15.29 11.47
N GLU A 121 6.39 -15.62 12.73
CA GLU A 121 7.51 -15.80 13.67
C GLU A 121 8.38 -17.03 13.32
N LYS A 122 7.75 -18.07 12.85
CA LYS A 122 8.45 -19.30 12.42
C LYS A 122 9.00 -19.19 11.00
N ALA A 123 8.57 -18.18 10.33
CA ALA A 123 8.81 -17.94 8.94
C ALA A 123 10.18 -17.26 8.75
N SER A 124 11.20 -18.00 8.40
CA SER A 124 12.47 -17.44 7.95
C SER A 124 12.48 -17.27 6.43
N TRP A 125 13.01 -16.16 5.98
CA TRP A 125 13.24 -15.87 4.57
C TRP A 125 14.55 -15.09 4.44
N THR A 126 15.18 -15.14 3.30
CA THR A 126 16.50 -14.56 3.12
C THR A 126 16.54 -13.62 1.92
N LYS A 127 17.49 -12.71 1.93
CA LYS A 127 17.78 -11.82 0.81
C LYS A 127 18.22 -12.56 -0.47
N GLU A 128 18.66 -13.79 -0.30
CA GLU A 128 19.09 -14.65 -1.39
C GLU A 128 17.90 -15.26 -2.14
N GLU A 129 16.77 -15.41 -1.47
CA GLU A 129 15.60 -16.11 -2.01
C GLU A 129 14.63 -15.20 -2.74
N ALA A 130 14.41 -13.97 -2.25
CA ALA A 130 13.37 -13.12 -2.78
C ALA A 130 13.66 -11.62 -2.66
N GLY A 131 12.81 -10.82 -3.31
CA GLY A 131 12.89 -9.37 -3.27
C GLY A 131 13.80 -8.76 -4.33
N PHE A 132 14.22 -7.51 -4.12
CA PHE A 132 15.06 -6.75 -5.05
C PHE A 132 14.46 -6.58 -6.45
N HIS A 133 13.15 -6.54 -6.52
CA HIS A 133 12.43 -6.31 -7.78
C HIS A 133 12.50 -4.84 -8.18
N VAL A 134 12.40 -4.59 -9.49
CA VAL A 134 12.22 -3.25 -10.05
C VAL A 134 10.89 -3.24 -10.80
N ILE A 135 9.92 -2.53 -10.26
CA ILE A 135 8.60 -2.35 -10.84
C ILE A 135 8.48 -0.90 -11.24
N ARG A 136 8.60 -0.60 -12.53
CA ARG A 136 8.66 0.81 -12.93
C ARG A 136 7.96 1.15 -14.24
N ASN A 137 7.43 2.37 -14.28
CA ASN A 137 6.82 2.95 -15.48
C ASN A 137 5.72 2.05 -16.09
N ASN A 138 4.98 1.32 -15.25
CA ASN A 138 3.84 0.56 -15.69
C ASN A 138 2.56 1.39 -15.49
N GLU A 139 1.58 1.20 -16.34
CA GLU A 139 0.21 1.62 -16.14
C GLU A 139 -0.59 0.41 -15.64
N ILE A 140 -1.20 0.51 -14.45
CA ILE A 140 -1.87 -0.61 -13.78
C ILE A 140 -3.27 -0.17 -13.39
N TYR A 141 -4.31 -0.81 -13.94
CA TYR A 141 -5.69 -0.41 -13.68
C TYR A 141 -6.71 -1.54 -13.85
N GLU A 142 -7.94 -1.27 -13.40
CA GLU A 142 -9.04 -2.25 -13.45
C GLU A 142 -8.66 -3.60 -12.82
N CYS A 143 -8.02 -3.55 -11.66
CA CYS A 143 -7.73 -4.73 -10.85
C CYS A 143 -8.66 -4.75 -9.63
N GLY A 144 -9.32 -5.89 -9.38
CA GLY A 144 -10.42 -5.97 -8.41
C GLY A 144 -9.98 -6.04 -6.95
N GLN A 145 -8.69 -6.29 -6.66
CA GLN A 145 -8.17 -6.37 -5.29
C GLN A 145 -7.00 -5.40 -5.06
N ALA A 146 -5.95 -5.50 -5.85
CA ALA A 146 -4.78 -4.64 -5.71
C ALA A 146 -4.08 -4.40 -7.05
N GLY A 147 -3.49 -3.22 -7.23
CA GLY A 147 -2.59 -2.99 -8.35
C GLY A 147 -1.30 -3.79 -8.17
N ILE A 148 -0.63 -3.63 -7.04
CA ILE A 148 0.58 -4.36 -6.66
C ILE A 148 0.38 -4.95 -5.26
N VAL A 149 0.68 -6.23 -5.09
CA VAL A 149 0.56 -6.93 -3.81
C VAL A 149 1.84 -7.73 -3.51
N GLY A 150 2.17 -7.90 -2.23
CA GLY A 150 3.29 -8.74 -1.81
C GLY A 150 3.34 -8.95 -0.30
N CYS A 151 3.82 -10.13 0.09
CA CYS A 151 4.06 -10.46 1.50
C CYS A 151 5.49 -11.02 1.63
N SER A 152 6.40 -10.22 2.15
CA SER A 152 7.86 -10.39 2.16
C SER A 152 8.54 -10.32 0.78
N GLY A 153 7.90 -10.79 -0.28
CA GLY A 153 8.47 -10.78 -1.64
C GLY A 153 8.75 -9.37 -2.18
N GLY A 154 8.06 -8.36 -1.67
CA GLY A 154 8.30 -6.95 -2.01
C GLY A 154 9.50 -6.30 -1.32
N ALA A 155 10.16 -6.97 -0.38
CA ALA A 155 11.28 -6.38 0.34
C ALA A 155 12.48 -6.04 -0.57
N PHE A 156 13.22 -5.00 -0.20
CA PHE A 156 14.38 -4.48 -0.94
C PHE A 156 14.07 -4.06 -2.39
N SER A 157 12.82 -3.92 -2.74
CA SER A 157 12.37 -3.65 -4.11
C SER A 157 12.20 -2.15 -4.36
N LEU A 158 12.33 -1.77 -5.62
CA LEU A 158 12.07 -0.43 -6.13
C LEU A 158 10.74 -0.44 -6.90
N ILE A 159 9.78 0.35 -6.44
CA ILE A 159 8.49 0.59 -7.10
C ILE A 159 8.46 2.06 -7.49
N GLU A 160 8.63 2.37 -8.77
CA GLU A 160 8.96 3.73 -9.22
C GLU A 160 8.20 4.12 -10.49
N GLY A 161 7.66 5.34 -10.51
CA GLY A 161 7.12 5.93 -11.73
C GLY A 161 5.93 5.19 -12.33
N ASN A 162 5.22 4.37 -11.54
CA ASN A 162 4.03 3.68 -12.03
C ASN A 162 2.81 4.59 -11.93
N GLU A 163 1.90 4.49 -12.89
CA GLU A 163 0.55 5.04 -12.84
C GLU A 163 -0.40 3.90 -12.43
N ILE A 164 -1.04 4.04 -11.26
CA ILE A 164 -1.90 3.00 -10.67
C ILE A 164 -3.26 3.63 -10.39
N HIS A 165 -4.30 3.14 -11.05
CA HIS A 165 -5.61 3.76 -10.93
C HIS A 165 -6.76 2.78 -11.18
N ASP A 166 -7.96 3.20 -10.82
CA ASP A 166 -9.18 2.41 -11.00
C ASP A 166 -9.05 1.00 -10.40
N ILE A 167 -8.47 0.93 -9.20
CA ILE A 167 -8.32 -0.32 -8.45
C ILE A 167 -9.49 -0.46 -7.47
N CYS A 168 -10.07 -1.66 -7.41
CA CYS A 168 -11.22 -1.97 -6.54
C CYS A 168 -12.49 -1.16 -6.87
N GLN A 169 -12.67 -0.69 -8.09
CA GLN A 169 -13.81 0.13 -8.48
C GLN A 169 -15.09 -0.69 -8.75
N GLY A 170 -14.97 -1.96 -9.00
CA GLY A 170 -16.13 -2.86 -9.11
C GLY A 170 -16.54 -3.36 -7.73
N GLU A 171 -17.81 -3.33 -7.39
CA GLU A 171 -18.37 -3.91 -6.15
C GLU A 171 -18.24 -5.46 -6.09
N THR A 172 -17.17 -6.00 -6.71
CA THR A 172 -16.96 -7.43 -6.86
C THR A 172 -16.44 -8.07 -5.58
N PHE A 173 -15.68 -7.33 -4.79
CA PHE A 173 -15.10 -7.77 -3.54
C PHE A 173 -15.31 -6.73 -2.45
N GLU A 174 -15.53 -7.22 -1.25
CA GLU A 174 -15.55 -6.44 -0.02
C GLU A 174 -14.52 -7.00 0.95
N GLY A 175 -13.99 -6.15 1.82
CA GLY A 175 -13.13 -6.56 2.91
C GLY A 175 -11.74 -5.93 2.89
N ASP A 176 -10.85 -6.56 3.61
CA ASP A 176 -9.46 -6.12 3.76
C ASP A 176 -8.61 -6.51 2.53
N GLU A 177 -7.34 -6.14 2.53
CA GLU A 177 -6.36 -6.48 1.48
C GLU A 177 -6.56 -5.78 0.13
N MET A 178 -7.25 -4.64 0.12
CA MET A 178 -7.58 -3.89 -1.09
C MET A 178 -6.90 -2.52 -1.10
N ALA A 179 -6.04 -2.29 -2.09
CA ALA A 179 -5.32 -1.02 -2.26
C ALA A 179 -4.71 -0.88 -3.67
N GLY A 180 -4.28 0.32 -4.03
CA GLY A 180 -3.40 0.52 -5.20
C GLY A 180 -2.10 -0.29 -5.05
N ILE A 181 -1.43 -0.14 -3.91
CA ILE A 181 -0.27 -0.98 -3.51
C ILE A 181 -0.51 -1.51 -2.10
N LYS A 182 -0.43 -2.83 -1.90
CA LYS A 182 -0.57 -3.47 -0.60
C LYS A 182 0.62 -4.38 -0.31
N LEU A 183 1.42 -4.03 0.70
CA LEU A 183 2.63 -4.78 1.05
C LEU A 183 2.67 -5.13 2.54
N HIS A 184 3.03 -6.38 2.83
CA HIS A 184 3.40 -6.86 4.17
C HIS A 184 4.90 -7.12 4.21
N PHE A 185 5.56 -6.82 5.32
CA PHE A 185 6.99 -7.07 5.53
C PHE A 185 7.86 -6.52 4.38
N ALA A 186 7.55 -5.30 3.96
CA ALA A 186 8.24 -4.61 2.86
C ALA A 186 9.56 -4.00 3.33
N ASN A 187 10.46 -4.82 3.88
CA ASN A 187 11.71 -4.32 4.43
C ASN A 187 12.56 -3.62 3.36
N ASP A 188 13.01 -2.40 3.66
CA ASP A 188 13.85 -1.57 2.78
C ASP A 188 13.29 -1.35 1.36
N ALA A 189 12.00 -1.47 1.18
CA ALA A 189 11.37 -1.14 -0.09
C ALA A 189 11.38 0.38 -0.33
N VAL A 190 11.57 0.77 -1.58
CA VAL A 190 11.51 2.17 -2.03
C VAL A 190 10.35 2.35 -2.99
N LEU A 191 9.38 3.17 -2.60
CA LEU A 191 8.20 3.51 -3.39
C LEU A 191 8.28 5.00 -3.74
N ARG A 192 8.61 5.30 -4.98
CA ARG A 192 8.84 6.70 -5.35
C ARG A 192 8.29 7.10 -6.72
N ASN A 193 7.90 8.38 -6.80
CA ASN A 193 7.44 8.99 -8.05
C ASN A 193 6.26 8.23 -8.70
N ASN A 194 5.46 7.50 -7.91
CA ASN A 194 4.26 6.84 -8.42
C ASN A 194 3.08 7.82 -8.38
N HIS A 195 2.15 7.62 -9.30
CA HIS A 195 0.90 8.33 -9.38
C HIS A 195 -0.24 7.34 -9.10
N ILE A 196 -0.93 7.52 -7.97
CA ILE A 196 -1.92 6.54 -7.47
C ILE A 196 -3.24 7.26 -7.21
N TYR A 197 -4.30 6.84 -7.91
CA TYR A 197 -5.59 7.53 -7.82
C TYR A 197 -6.77 6.64 -8.16
N ARG A 198 -7.95 7.04 -7.70
CA ARG A 198 -9.19 6.27 -7.83
C ARG A 198 -9.03 4.81 -7.42
N THR A 199 -8.46 4.64 -6.22
CA THR A 199 -8.36 3.35 -5.53
C THR A 199 -9.12 3.42 -4.21
N ILE A 200 -9.47 2.28 -3.62
CA ILE A 200 -10.08 2.27 -2.29
C ILE A 200 -9.13 2.88 -1.26
N ARG A 201 -7.86 2.50 -1.34
CA ARG A 201 -6.74 2.99 -0.56
C ARG A 201 -5.52 3.09 -1.48
N GLY A 202 -4.78 4.18 -1.42
CA GLY A 202 -3.64 4.37 -2.31
C GLY A 202 -2.51 3.39 -2.03
N LEU A 203 -1.86 3.53 -0.89
CA LEU A 203 -0.79 2.66 -0.40
C LEU A 203 -1.14 2.09 0.97
N TRP A 204 -0.93 0.81 1.16
CA TRP A 204 -1.05 0.15 2.44
C TRP A 204 0.24 -0.63 2.77
N LEU A 205 1.00 -0.11 3.72
CA LEU A 205 2.11 -0.83 4.35
C LEU A 205 1.58 -1.50 5.61
N ASP A 206 1.56 -2.80 5.60
CA ASP A 206 0.98 -3.59 6.67
C ASP A 206 2.01 -4.51 7.30
N TRP A 207 1.81 -4.83 8.54
CA TRP A 207 2.56 -5.76 9.39
C TRP A 207 4.06 -5.84 9.14
N GLY A 208 4.83 -5.31 10.10
CA GLY A 208 6.27 -5.49 10.17
C GLY A 208 7.08 -4.86 9.03
N SER A 209 6.48 -3.96 8.23
CA SER A 209 7.25 -3.18 7.25
C SER A 209 8.23 -2.26 7.98
N GLN A 210 9.49 -2.24 7.53
CA GLN A 210 10.60 -1.54 8.17
C GLN A 210 11.60 -1.04 7.13
N GLY A 211 12.20 0.14 7.37
CA GLY A 211 13.18 0.73 6.45
C GLY A 211 12.57 1.27 5.14
N VAL A 212 11.24 1.31 5.05
CA VAL A 212 10.53 1.70 3.83
C VAL A 212 10.64 3.21 3.59
N GLN A 213 10.82 3.58 2.32
CA GLN A 213 10.80 4.96 1.87
C GLN A 213 9.66 5.18 0.88
N VAL A 214 8.79 6.13 1.19
CA VAL A 214 7.67 6.56 0.34
C VAL A 214 7.91 8.00 -0.04
N THR A 215 8.39 8.26 -1.26
CA THR A 215 8.92 9.59 -1.60
C THR A 215 8.49 10.08 -2.98
N GLY A 216 8.09 11.35 -3.07
CA GLY A 216 7.78 11.98 -4.35
C GLY A 216 6.55 11.44 -5.06
N ASN A 217 5.65 10.76 -4.37
CA ASN A 217 4.45 10.20 -4.97
C ASN A 217 3.31 11.21 -4.99
N LEU A 218 2.41 11.05 -5.95
CA LEU A 218 1.17 11.80 -6.05
C LEU A 218 -0.02 10.86 -5.78
N PHE A 219 -0.87 11.26 -4.84
CA PHE A 219 -2.10 10.56 -4.50
C PHE A 219 -3.29 11.51 -4.61
N HIS A 220 -4.38 11.06 -5.23
CA HIS A 220 -5.65 11.79 -5.27
C HIS A 220 -6.83 10.87 -5.56
N GLU A 221 -8.03 11.33 -5.24
CA GLU A 221 -9.28 10.59 -5.50
C GLU A 221 -9.31 9.16 -4.91
N ASN A 222 -8.57 8.92 -3.82
CA ASN A 222 -8.63 7.67 -3.04
C ASN A 222 -9.60 7.86 -1.87
N ASP A 223 -10.82 8.32 -2.16
CA ASP A 223 -11.72 8.94 -1.18
C ASP A 223 -12.52 7.96 -0.31
N VAL A 224 -12.40 6.67 -0.57
CA VAL A 224 -13.06 5.65 0.28
C VAL A 224 -12.29 5.44 1.58
N GLN A 225 -10.95 5.37 1.47
CA GLN A 225 -10.03 5.23 2.60
C GLN A 225 -8.82 6.16 2.43
N GLU A 226 -7.66 5.81 2.93
CA GLU A 226 -6.52 6.73 3.00
C GLU A 226 -5.65 6.72 1.73
N ASP A 227 -4.97 7.83 1.44
CA ASP A 227 -3.87 7.85 0.47
C ASP A 227 -2.72 6.94 0.91
N ILE A 228 -2.32 7.03 2.19
CA ILE A 228 -1.29 6.16 2.77
C ILE A 228 -1.76 5.64 4.13
N PHE A 229 -1.81 4.32 4.25
CA PHE A 229 -2.06 3.61 5.50
C PHE A 229 -0.84 2.81 5.91
N VAL A 230 -0.37 3.04 7.13
CA VAL A 230 0.70 2.24 7.76
C VAL A 230 0.12 1.55 8.97
N GLU A 231 -0.02 0.24 8.92
CA GLU A 231 -0.70 -0.57 9.92
C GLU A 231 0.27 -1.54 10.61
N VAL A 232 0.30 -1.55 11.92
CA VAL A 232 1.07 -2.48 12.77
C VAL A 232 2.55 -2.58 12.35
N CYS A 233 3.18 -1.44 12.11
CA CYS A 233 4.61 -1.32 11.80
C CYS A 233 5.34 -0.61 12.94
N HIS A 234 6.55 -1.05 13.26
CA HIS A 234 7.41 -0.39 14.25
C HIS A 234 8.29 0.72 13.65
N GLY A 235 8.40 0.76 12.32
CA GLY A 235 9.33 1.65 11.63
C GLY A 235 10.79 1.12 11.69
N PRO A 236 11.78 1.94 11.28
CA PRO A 236 11.58 3.29 10.72
C PRO A 236 10.91 3.28 9.34
N ILE A 237 10.04 4.23 9.08
CA ILE A 237 9.44 4.47 7.77
C ILE A 237 9.55 5.95 7.45
N LEU A 238 9.98 6.29 6.23
CA LEU A 238 10.06 7.66 5.75
C LEU A 238 8.94 7.92 4.72
N ILE A 239 8.12 8.94 4.99
CA ILE A 239 7.13 9.49 4.07
C ILE A 239 7.55 10.93 3.75
N ALA A 240 8.11 11.17 2.56
CA ALA A 240 8.69 12.47 2.27
C ALA A 240 8.40 12.98 0.85
N ASN A 241 8.23 14.30 0.73
CA ASN A 241 8.01 14.97 -0.56
C ASN A 241 6.82 14.42 -1.36
N ASN A 242 5.79 13.88 -0.69
CA ASN A 242 4.58 13.42 -1.36
C ASN A 242 3.53 14.51 -1.43
N ILE A 243 2.61 14.38 -2.38
CA ILE A 243 1.42 15.20 -2.55
C ILE A 243 0.22 14.30 -2.30
N LEU A 244 -0.55 14.59 -1.24
CA LEU A 244 -1.66 13.79 -0.75
C LEU A 244 -2.92 14.65 -0.81
N LEU A 245 -3.80 14.41 -1.79
CA LEU A 245 -4.93 15.27 -2.11
C LEU A 245 -6.30 14.65 -1.79
N SER A 246 -6.36 13.35 -1.46
CA SER A 246 -7.63 12.69 -1.16
C SER A 246 -8.21 13.16 0.17
N ARG A 247 -9.49 12.90 0.38
CA ARG A 247 -10.22 13.28 1.60
C ARG A 247 -9.55 12.79 2.89
N HIS A 248 -8.95 11.59 2.85
CA HIS A 248 -8.20 11.00 3.95
C HIS A 248 -6.78 10.77 3.47
N SER A 249 -5.83 11.58 3.96
CA SER A 249 -4.45 11.48 3.48
C SER A 249 -3.65 10.39 4.20
N LEU A 250 -3.66 10.37 5.51
CA LEU A 250 -2.76 9.52 6.29
C LEU A 250 -3.46 8.83 7.45
N ASN A 251 -3.10 7.55 7.65
CA ASN A 251 -3.42 6.82 8.87
C ASN A 251 -2.18 6.02 9.28
N LEU A 252 -1.57 6.37 10.42
CA LEU A 252 -0.21 5.97 10.74
C LEU A 252 -0.12 5.27 12.10
N SER A 253 0.67 4.19 12.17
CA SER A 253 0.89 3.43 13.39
C SER A 253 2.05 3.97 14.23
N GLN A 254 3.30 3.58 13.97
CA GLN A 254 4.44 3.86 14.84
C GLN A 254 5.74 3.98 14.07
N GLY A 255 6.68 4.82 14.56
CA GLY A 255 8.05 4.89 14.07
C GLY A 255 8.18 5.50 12.67
N ILE A 256 7.41 6.56 12.37
CA ILE A 256 7.31 7.15 11.03
C ILE A 256 7.77 8.60 11.04
N ALA A 257 8.59 8.96 10.07
CA ALA A 257 8.95 10.34 9.79
C ALA A 257 8.18 10.85 8.55
N CYS A 258 7.37 11.90 8.73
CA CYS A 258 6.67 12.62 7.67
C CYS A 258 7.37 13.95 7.43
N VAL A 259 7.97 14.13 6.25
CA VAL A 259 8.86 15.25 5.97
C VAL A 259 8.56 15.90 4.61
N HIS A 260 8.37 17.22 4.59
CA HIS A 260 8.17 17.98 3.35
C HIS A 260 6.99 17.49 2.48
N ASN A 261 5.92 16.99 3.07
CA ASN A 261 4.73 16.60 2.30
C ASN A 261 3.73 17.76 2.19
N LEU A 262 2.98 17.78 1.11
CA LEU A 262 1.71 18.50 1.03
C LEU A 262 0.59 17.54 1.40
N ILE A 263 -0.18 17.87 2.42
CA ILE A 263 -1.23 17.03 2.99
C ILE A 263 -2.52 17.84 3.01
N CYS A 264 -3.52 17.42 2.23
CA CYS A 264 -4.80 18.12 2.12
C CYS A 264 -5.95 17.41 2.86
N GLY A 265 -5.87 16.11 3.00
CA GLY A 265 -6.90 15.30 3.66
C GLY A 265 -6.67 15.08 5.15
N GLU A 266 -7.63 14.42 5.78
CA GLU A 266 -7.56 14.08 7.19
C GLU A 266 -6.32 13.23 7.51
N VAL A 267 -5.73 13.54 8.66
CA VAL A 267 -4.60 12.81 9.22
C VAL A 267 -5.07 12.12 10.48
N THR A 268 -4.98 10.81 10.50
CA THR A 268 -5.40 9.97 11.62
C THR A 268 -4.28 9.02 12.02
N GLY A 269 -4.40 8.44 13.19
CA GLY A 269 -3.45 7.46 13.67
C GLY A 269 -3.60 7.23 15.16
N GLY A 270 -2.72 6.43 15.73
CA GLY A 270 -2.71 6.16 17.14
C GLY A 270 -3.22 4.78 17.51
N LYS A 271 -3.65 4.64 18.76
CA LYS A 271 -3.81 3.39 19.45
C LYS A 271 -4.81 2.42 18.84
N ASP A 272 -5.94 2.90 18.37
CA ASP A 272 -7.08 2.02 18.17
C ASP A 272 -7.24 1.44 16.77
N ARG A 273 -6.78 2.11 15.73
CA ARG A 273 -6.98 1.64 14.35
C ARG A 273 -5.76 0.97 13.73
N CYS A 274 -4.62 1.58 13.84
CA CYS A 274 -3.43 1.14 13.11
C CYS A 274 -2.35 0.51 13.98
N ALA A 275 -2.46 0.62 15.29
CA ALA A 275 -1.54 0.01 16.24
C ALA A 275 -2.26 -0.98 17.17
N GLY A 276 -3.19 -0.51 17.99
CA GLY A 276 -4.08 -1.31 18.85
C GLY A 276 -3.38 -2.22 19.85
N GLY A 277 -2.10 -2.03 20.15
CA GLY A 277 -1.33 -2.94 20.99
C GLY A 277 -1.06 -4.31 20.35
N ARG A 278 -1.32 -4.45 19.05
CA ARG A 278 -1.07 -5.70 18.32
C ARG A 278 0.42 -6.04 18.27
N LEU A 279 0.76 -7.30 18.53
CA LEU A 279 2.14 -7.77 18.49
C LEU A 279 2.61 -7.91 17.05
N THR A 280 3.75 -7.32 16.71
CA THR A 280 4.41 -7.57 15.43
C THR A 280 5.91 -7.63 15.58
N PHE A 281 6.58 -8.13 14.56
CA PHE A 281 8.03 -8.30 14.52
C PHE A 281 8.73 -6.99 14.19
N TYR A 282 9.99 -6.94 14.59
CA TYR A 282 10.97 -6.04 14.03
C TYR A 282 12.22 -6.84 13.65
N TYR A 283 12.92 -6.36 12.65
CA TYR A 283 14.02 -7.05 12.00
C TYR A 283 15.35 -6.35 12.31
N GLU A 284 16.44 -7.08 12.15
CA GLU A 284 17.75 -6.44 12.07
C GLU A 284 17.73 -5.35 10.99
N PRO A 285 18.41 -4.21 11.20
CA PRO A 285 18.50 -3.16 10.20
C PRO A 285 18.95 -3.72 8.85
N HIS A 286 18.21 -3.41 7.80
CA HIS A 286 18.47 -3.89 6.45
C HIS A 286 18.52 -5.42 6.32
N GLY A 287 17.77 -6.11 7.17
CA GLY A 287 17.78 -7.56 7.30
C GLY A 287 16.41 -8.21 7.14
N THR A 288 16.43 -9.53 7.20
CA THR A 288 15.25 -10.40 7.19
C THR A 288 15.15 -11.24 8.46
N VAL A 289 16.14 -11.13 9.35
CA VAL A 289 16.17 -11.86 10.61
C VAL A 289 15.34 -11.09 11.62
N SER A 290 14.31 -11.73 12.16
CA SER A 290 13.52 -11.17 13.24
C SER A 290 14.38 -11.14 14.52
N VAL A 291 14.48 -9.96 15.12
CA VAL A 291 15.22 -9.77 16.39
C VAL A 291 14.30 -9.66 17.59
N GLY A 292 13.01 -9.66 17.36
CA GLY A 292 12.04 -9.64 18.44
C GLY A 292 10.61 -9.35 17.96
N LYS A 293 9.72 -9.34 18.96
CA LYS A 293 8.31 -9.04 18.80
C LYS A 293 7.87 -8.10 19.92
N ALA A 294 7.18 -7.04 19.59
CA ALA A 294 6.68 -6.08 20.55
C ALA A 294 5.26 -5.62 20.20
N PRO A 295 4.48 -5.13 21.17
CA PRO A 295 3.21 -4.51 20.89
C PRO A 295 3.41 -3.20 20.15
N ASN A 296 2.62 -2.97 19.12
CA ASN A 296 2.55 -1.68 18.44
C ASN A 296 1.66 -0.74 19.25
N LEU A 297 2.24 0.30 19.81
CA LEU A 297 1.57 1.19 20.75
C LEU A 297 1.03 2.47 20.10
N GLY A 298 1.46 2.76 18.87
CA GLY A 298 1.18 4.03 18.20
C GLY A 298 2.02 5.19 18.72
N GLY A 299 2.37 6.09 17.82
CA GLY A 299 3.25 7.23 18.10
C GLY A 299 4.68 7.04 17.61
N ASP A 300 5.66 7.66 18.28
CA ASP A 300 7.01 7.81 17.74
C ASP A 300 6.99 8.38 16.31
N LEU A 301 6.14 9.39 16.11
CA LEU A 301 5.96 10.05 14.85
C LEU A 301 6.72 11.37 14.81
N GLN A 302 7.39 11.63 13.72
CA GLN A 302 8.20 12.81 13.51
C GLN A 302 7.70 13.60 12.31
N TRP A 303 7.25 14.82 12.54
CA TRP A 303 6.61 15.68 11.55
C TRP A 303 7.46 16.92 11.33
N TYR A 304 8.13 16.99 10.17
CA TYR A 304 9.03 18.07 9.86
C TYR A 304 8.69 18.76 8.53
N ASN A 305 8.50 20.06 8.58
CA ASN A 305 8.38 20.93 7.40
C ASN A 305 7.27 20.49 6.42
N ASN A 306 6.18 19.92 6.90
CA ASN A 306 5.02 19.60 6.06
C ASN A 306 4.13 20.82 5.89
N LEU A 307 3.44 20.89 4.78
CA LEU A 307 2.35 21.83 4.54
C LEU A 307 1.02 21.10 4.70
N LEU A 308 0.24 21.53 5.68
CA LEU A 308 -1.11 21.05 5.96
C LEU A 308 -2.12 22.02 5.35
N ALA A 309 -3.01 21.51 4.52
CA ALA A 309 -4.01 22.29 3.83
C ALA A 309 -5.40 21.67 4.00
N GLU A 310 -6.44 22.42 3.70
CA GLU A 310 -7.83 21.98 3.70
C GLU A 310 -8.26 21.27 5.01
N ARG A 311 -8.31 19.95 5.03
CA ARG A 311 -8.81 19.14 6.15
C ARG A 311 -7.70 18.59 7.05
N ALA A 312 -6.45 18.83 6.69
CA ALA A 312 -5.32 18.31 7.43
C ALA A 312 -5.19 19.01 8.79
N SER A 313 -5.26 18.26 9.87
CA SER A 313 -4.99 18.75 11.23
C SER A 313 -4.38 17.66 12.09
N PHE A 314 -3.72 18.07 13.17
CA PHE A 314 -3.15 17.15 14.15
C PHE A 314 -4.04 16.96 15.41
N ASP A 315 -5.30 17.38 15.36
CA ASP A 315 -6.16 17.43 16.56
C ASP A 315 -6.53 16.05 17.12
N ARG A 316 -6.32 14.98 16.36
CA ARG A 316 -6.70 13.60 16.75
C ARG A 316 -5.53 12.75 17.25
N TRP A 317 -4.40 13.35 17.63
CA TRP A 317 -3.18 12.63 17.98
C TRP A 317 -2.88 12.52 19.47
N ASP A 318 -3.72 13.06 20.33
CA ASP A 318 -3.51 13.07 21.78
C ASP A 318 -3.55 11.68 22.45
N GLU A 319 -3.94 10.64 21.69
CA GLU A 319 -4.10 9.27 22.21
C GLU A 319 -2.92 8.35 21.92
N CYS A 320 -1.88 8.82 21.24
CA CYS A 320 -0.69 8.00 20.99
C CYS A 320 0.11 7.74 22.28
N ALA A 321 0.49 6.48 22.47
CA ALA A 321 1.23 6.07 23.67
C ALA A 321 2.71 6.48 23.64
N LEU A 322 3.28 6.65 22.45
CA LEU A 322 4.68 7.05 22.27
C LEU A 322 4.78 8.53 21.88
N PRO A 323 5.88 9.20 22.25
CA PRO A 323 6.08 10.63 21.98
C PRO A 323 6.03 10.94 20.48
N MET A 324 5.56 12.13 20.16
CA MET A 324 5.59 12.69 18.81
C MET A 324 6.38 13.99 18.76
N LYS A 325 6.99 14.30 17.62
CA LYS A 325 7.72 15.54 17.37
C LYS A 325 7.14 16.28 16.19
N PHE A 326 6.95 17.58 16.41
CA PHE A 326 6.43 18.50 15.38
C PHE A 326 7.36 19.71 15.30
N GLU A 327 7.93 19.93 14.11
CA GLU A 327 8.83 21.08 13.93
C GLU A 327 8.75 21.59 12.48
N GLY A 328 8.61 22.89 12.34
CA GLY A 328 8.64 23.55 11.04
C GLY A 328 7.44 23.30 10.15
N ASN A 329 6.40 22.63 10.63
CA ASN A 329 5.18 22.43 9.85
C ASN A 329 4.42 23.73 9.72
N ALA A 330 3.75 23.91 8.58
CA ALA A 330 2.87 25.04 8.32
C ALA A 330 1.47 24.53 8.02
N SER A 331 0.46 25.18 8.56
CA SER A 331 -0.94 24.90 8.20
C SER A 331 -1.55 26.10 7.48
N ALA A 332 -2.33 25.81 6.46
CA ALA A 332 -3.21 26.81 5.88
C ALA A 332 -4.31 27.13 6.90
N ASP A 333 -4.67 28.41 7.02
CA ASP A 333 -5.81 28.81 7.84
C ASP A 333 -7.08 28.17 7.23
N PRO A 334 -7.86 27.39 8.01
CA PRO A 334 -9.12 26.83 7.51
C PRO A 334 -10.11 27.89 7.02
N ALA A 335 -9.93 29.15 7.46
CA ALA A 335 -10.70 30.30 6.98
C ALA A 335 -10.07 30.98 5.74
N SER A 336 -8.89 30.53 5.30
CA SER A 336 -8.27 31.02 4.07
C SER A 336 -8.67 30.11 2.92
N ASP A 337 -9.14 30.69 1.84
CA ASP A 337 -9.44 29.99 0.60
C ASP A 337 -8.15 29.55 -0.09
N LEU A 338 -7.51 28.49 0.42
CA LEU A 338 -6.44 27.80 -0.31
C LEU A 338 -7.10 26.82 -1.28
N GLU A 339 -7.20 27.22 -2.53
CA GLU A 339 -7.64 26.35 -3.60
C GLU A 339 -6.47 25.51 -4.08
N VAL A 340 -6.61 24.18 -4.01
CA VAL A 340 -5.64 23.22 -4.56
C VAL A 340 -6.30 22.52 -5.73
N GLU A 341 -5.75 22.65 -6.93
CA GLU A 341 -6.28 22.07 -8.15
C GLU A 341 -5.20 21.24 -8.84
N LEU A 342 -5.54 20.00 -9.19
CA LEU A 342 -4.70 19.12 -9.98
C LEU A 342 -5.15 19.18 -11.46
N ILE A 343 -4.25 19.59 -12.34
CA ILE A 343 -4.54 19.84 -13.75
C ILE A 343 -3.78 18.85 -14.62
N LYS A 344 -4.50 18.01 -15.35
CA LYS A 344 -3.91 17.13 -16.38
C LYS A 344 -3.68 17.93 -17.67
N LYS A 345 -2.44 17.92 -18.17
CA LYS A 345 -2.07 18.48 -19.49
C LYS A 345 -1.47 17.39 -20.37
N THR A 346 -1.20 17.72 -21.62
CA THR A 346 -0.61 16.77 -22.58
C THR A 346 0.79 16.27 -22.21
N ASP A 347 1.52 17.05 -21.43
CA ASP A 347 2.91 16.83 -21.02
C ASP A 347 3.06 16.44 -19.53
N GLY A 348 1.94 16.28 -18.79
CA GLY A 348 1.99 15.85 -17.40
C GLY A 348 0.86 16.39 -16.52
N TRP A 349 1.02 16.19 -15.23
CA TRP A 349 0.14 16.69 -14.20
C TRP A 349 0.73 17.92 -13.52
N TYR A 350 -0.10 18.94 -13.29
CA TYR A 350 0.29 20.21 -12.69
C TYR A 350 -0.56 20.49 -11.47
N LEU A 351 0.09 20.80 -10.37
CA LEU A 351 -0.58 21.26 -9.15
C LEU A 351 -0.67 22.80 -9.22
N SER A 352 -1.88 23.32 -9.17
CA SER A 352 -2.16 24.74 -9.00
C SER A 352 -2.56 25.00 -7.55
N MET A 353 -1.86 25.91 -6.89
CA MET A 353 -2.21 26.36 -5.54
C MET A 353 -2.48 27.84 -5.58
N LYS A 354 -3.70 28.24 -5.24
CA LYS A 354 -4.11 29.65 -5.18
C LYS A 354 -4.54 29.97 -3.77
N ALA A 355 -3.83 30.91 -3.17
CA ALA A 355 -4.12 31.39 -1.84
C ALA A 355 -4.70 32.82 -1.87
N VAL A 356 -5.75 33.03 -1.13
CA VAL A 356 -6.36 34.34 -0.93
C VAL A 356 -6.10 34.80 0.51
N GLY A 357 -5.31 35.88 0.70
CA GLY A 357 -5.01 36.40 2.02
C GLY A 357 -3.78 35.81 2.72
N ASN A 358 -3.73 35.89 4.03
CA ASN A 358 -2.67 35.34 4.89
C ASN A 358 -2.94 33.86 5.15
N TRP A 359 -2.62 33.02 4.20
CA TRP A 359 -2.96 31.59 4.20
C TRP A 359 -2.01 30.72 5.05
N LEU A 360 -0.87 31.21 5.45
CA LEU A 360 0.15 30.46 6.16
C LEU A 360 0.21 30.87 7.63
N GLN A 361 -0.25 30.01 8.52
CA GLN A 361 0.00 30.13 9.95
C GLN A 361 1.12 29.18 10.37
N LYS A 362 2.10 29.69 11.12
CA LYS A 362 3.06 28.80 11.79
C LYS A 362 2.33 28.05 12.89
N GLU A 363 2.36 26.73 12.83
CA GLU A 363 1.89 25.88 13.91
C GLU A 363 2.55 26.30 15.22
N LYS A 364 1.75 26.81 16.16
CA LYS A 364 2.24 27.24 17.49
C LYS A 364 2.15 26.16 18.56
N ARG A 365 1.63 24.99 18.23
CA ARG A 365 1.52 23.91 19.22
C ARG A 365 2.88 23.31 19.51
N ARG A 366 3.40 23.58 20.70
CA ARG A 366 4.41 22.74 21.36
C ARG A 366 3.68 21.58 22.01
N LEU A 367 3.50 20.48 21.30
CA LEU A 367 3.26 19.21 21.96
C LEU A 367 4.59 18.67 22.50
N ILE A 368 4.99 19.21 23.63
CA ILE A 368 6.05 18.62 24.44
C ILE A 368 5.30 17.83 25.51
N THR A 369 5.18 16.57 25.35
CA THR A 369 5.03 15.66 26.47
C THR A 369 6.41 15.50 27.09
N THR A 370 6.69 16.21 28.14
CA THR A 370 7.80 15.87 29.04
C THR A 370 7.46 14.53 29.70
N ALA A 371 8.41 13.61 29.63
CA ALA A 371 8.39 12.33 30.32
C ALA A 371 8.11 12.47 31.81
#